data_e55106605b59bc1db1300d91af605947
#
_entry.id   e55106605b59bc1db1300d91af605947
#
_cell.length_a   1.000
_cell.length_b   1.000
_cell.length_c   1.000
_cell.angle_alpha   90.00
_cell.angle_beta   90.00
_cell.angle_gamma   90.00
#
_symmetry.space_group_name_H-M   'P 1'
#
loop_
_entity.id
_entity.type
_entity.pdbx_description
1 polymer ?
#
loop_
_entity_poly.entity_id
_entity_poly.type
_entity_poly.pdbx_seq_one_letter_code
_entity_poly.pdbx_strand_id
1 'polypeptide(L)'
;MEWKDRIVATPDTLFGKPRIKDTRISVELLMDRLADGWSMDDIVVAYPHITRDDIQAALAFVAEIYREESFVAVGKAGHDQTAA
;
A
#
# COMPACT_ATOMS: atom_id res chain seq x y z
N MET A 1 7.34 -1.23 -10.59
CA MET A 1 8.14 -1.07 -9.37
C MET A 1 8.21 -2.39 -8.63
N GLU A 2 9.42 -2.84 -8.36
CA GLU A 2 9.60 -4.06 -7.58
C GLU A 2 9.50 -3.73 -6.09
N TRP A 3 8.50 -4.27 -5.43
CA TRP A 3 8.25 -3.90 -4.03
C TRP A 3 8.90 -4.87 -3.02
N LYS A 4 9.37 -6.02 -3.47
CA LYS A 4 9.79 -7.09 -2.55
C LYS A 4 10.98 -6.72 -1.68
N ASP A 5 11.79 -5.78 -2.10
CA ASP A 5 12.92 -5.34 -1.30
C ASP A 5 12.54 -4.30 -0.25
N ARG A 6 11.31 -3.78 -0.29
CA ARG A 6 10.90 -2.70 0.59
C ARG A 6 9.73 -3.04 1.49
N ILE A 7 8.95 -4.05 1.16
CA ILE A 7 7.77 -4.44 1.93
C ILE A 7 8.04 -5.79 2.57
N VAL A 8 7.88 -5.87 3.89
CA VAL A 8 8.08 -7.11 4.64
C VAL A 8 6.93 -7.32 5.60
N ALA A 9 6.75 -8.55 6.04
CA ALA A 9 5.74 -8.89 7.02
C ALA A 9 6.34 -9.99 7.91
N THR A 10 6.42 -9.70 9.22
CA THR A 10 6.96 -10.67 10.17
C THR A 10 6.00 -10.79 11.34
N PRO A 11 5.85 -11.99 11.91
CA PRO A 11 4.84 -12.23 12.95
C PRO A 11 5.01 -11.37 14.20
N ASP A 12 6.23 -10.97 14.50
CA ASP A 12 6.53 -10.24 15.73
C ASP A 12 6.45 -8.73 15.58
N THR A 13 6.08 -8.24 14.43
CA THR A 13 5.97 -6.80 14.21
C THR A 13 4.62 -6.49 13.58
N LEU A 14 3.85 -5.59 14.22
CA LEU A 14 2.55 -5.15 13.73
C LEU A 14 1.62 -6.33 13.44
N PHE A 15 1.72 -7.38 14.27
CA PHE A 15 0.85 -8.56 14.13
C PHE A 15 0.94 -9.20 12.74
N GLY A 16 2.12 -9.14 12.12
CA GLY A 16 2.32 -9.75 10.82
C GLY A 16 1.81 -8.94 9.64
N LYS A 17 1.38 -7.71 9.86
CA LYS A 17 0.91 -6.87 8.76
C LYS A 17 2.08 -6.42 7.88
N PRO A 18 1.85 -6.29 6.58
CA PRO A 18 2.86 -5.75 5.69
C PRO A 18 3.28 -4.34 6.10
N ARG A 19 4.57 -4.10 6.09
CA ARG A 19 5.12 -2.81 6.50
C ARG A 19 6.33 -2.47 5.66
N ILE A 20 6.74 -1.22 5.76
CA ILE A 20 7.99 -0.78 5.13
C ILE A 20 9.14 -1.38 5.93
N LYS A 21 10.08 -2.00 5.25
CA LYS A 21 11.23 -2.64 5.86
C LYS A 21 11.95 -1.68 6.79
N ASP A 22 12.35 -2.20 7.95
CA ASP A 22 13.08 -1.47 8.97
C ASP A 22 12.28 -0.34 9.63
N THR A 23 10.97 -0.36 9.50
CA THR A 23 10.09 0.60 10.16
C THR A 23 8.91 -0.13 10.77
N ARG A 24 8.12 0.60 11.55
CA ARG A 24 6.81 0.12 12.01
C ARG A 24 5.68 0.83 11.27
N ILE A 25 5.94 1.31 10.08
CA ILE A 25 4.95 1.97 9.25
C ILE A 25 4.31 0.93 8.33
N SER A 26 3.04 0.65 8.55
CA SER A 26 2.35 -0.36 7.76
C SER A 26 1.95 0.17 6.39
N VAL A 27 1.80 -0.76 5.46
CA VAL A 27 1.24 -0.41 4.15
C VAL A 27 -0.16 0.17 4.33
N GLU A 28 -0.92 -0.41 5.26
CA GLU A 28 -2.27 0.07 5.54
C GLU A 28 -2.28 1.55 5.94
N LEU A 29 -1.36 1.93 6.82
CA LEU A 29 -1.28 3.33 7.23
C LEU A 29 -1.03 4.25 6.05
N LEU A 30 -0.11 3.87 5.17
CA LEU A 30 0.21 4.68 4.00
C LEU A 30 -1.00 4.81 3.08
N MET A 31 -1.71 3.70 2.89
CA MET A 31 -2.91 3.73 2.05
C MET A 31 -3.97 4.65 2.66
N ASP A 32 -4.14 4.59 3.98
CA ASP A 32 -5.12 5.45 4.65
C ASP A 32 -4.78 6.92 4.48
N ARG A 33 -3.50 7.28 4.59
CA ARG A 33 -3.09 8.68 4.41
C ARG A 33 -3.39 9.15 2.99
N LEU A 34 -3.05 8.33 2.00
CA LEU A 34 -3.34 8.68 0.61
C LEU A 34 -4.84 8.79 0.37
N ALA A 35 -5.62 7.88 0.94
CA ALA A 35 -7.08 7.92 0.81
C ALA A 35 -7.67 9.18 1.44
N ASP A 36 -7.01 9.70 2.48
CA ASP A 36 -7.44 10.92 3.15
C ASP A 36 -6.99 12.18 2.41
N GLY A 37 -6.32 12.03 1.28
CA GLY A 37 -5.91 13.18 0.47
C GLY A 37 -4.49 13.67 0.69
N TRP A 38 -3.70 12.95 1.47
CA TRP A 38 -2.29 13.33 1.66
C TRP A 38 -1.53 13.08 0.36
N SER A 39 -0.60 13.97 0.05
CA SER A 39 0.33 13.74 -1.05
C SER A 39 1.49 12.89 -0.57
N MET A 40 2.28 12.36 -1.51
CA MET A 40 3.51 11.66 -1.14
C MET A 40 4.44 12.57 -0.35
N ASP A 41 4.52 13.84 -0.74
CA ASP A 41 5.38 14.78 -0.04
C ASP A 41 4.90 14.99 1.40
N ASP A 42 3.60 15.05 1.62
CA ASP A 42 3.05 15.16 2.97
C ASP A 42 3.49 13.98 3.82
N ILE A 43 3.44 12.79 3.25
CA ILE A 43 3.80 11.58 3.98
C ILE A 43 5.30 11.58 4.32
N VAL A 44 6.13 11.94 3.36
CA VAL A 44 7.59 11.95 3.57
C VAL A 44 7.96 12.95 4.67
N VAL A 45 7.28 14.07 4.73
CA VAL A 45 7.53 15.06 5.78
C VAL A 45 7.08 14.53 7.14
N ALA A 46 5.92 13.90 7.21
CA ALA A 46 5.37 13.40 8.47
C ALA A 46 6.11 12.17 9.00
N TYR A 47 6.63 11.35 8.10
CA TYR A 47 7.32 10.10 8.45
C TYR A 47 8.72 10.12 7.83
N PRO A 48 9.70 10.73 8.51
CA PRO A 48 11.01 11.01 7.90
C PRO A 48 11.78 9.80 7.43
N HIS A 49 11.48 8.62 7.94
CA HIS A 49 12.16 7.39 7.51
C HIS A 49 11.55 6.77 6.27
N ILE A 50 10.46 7.35 5.77
CA ILE A 50 9.76 6.85 4.59
C ILE A 50 10.15 7.70 3.40
N THR A 51 10.49 7.04 2.29
CA THR A 51 10.84 7.73 1.05
C THR A 51 9.70 7.60 0.05
N ARG A 52 9.78 8.39 -1.01
CA ARG A 52 8.78 8.27 -2.09
C ARG A 52 8.82 6.88 -2.70
N ASP A 53 10.01 6.28 -2.82
CA ASP A 53 10.12 4.92 -3.35
C ASP A 53 9.42 3.92 -2.45
N ASP A 54 9.45 4.12 -1.14
CA ASP A 54 8.71 3.27 -0.22
C ASP A 54 7.21 3.35 -0.46
N ILE A 55 6.71 4.56 -0.68
CA ILE A 55 5.29 4.75 -0.94
C ILE A 55 4.90 4.09 -2.26
N GLN A 56 5.73 4.24 -3.29
CA GLN A 56 5.47 3.59 -4.57
C GLN A 56 5.48 2.07 -4.42
N ALA A 57 6.40 1.55 -3.61
CA ALA A 57 6.44 0.11 -3.36
C ALA A 57 5.17 -0.37 -2.68
N ALA A 58 4.66 0.41 -1.72
CA ALA A 58 3.40 0.07 -1.06
C ALA A 58 2.24 0.05 -2.04
N LEU A 59 2.20 1.02 -2.93
CA LEU A 59 1.16 1.06 -3.97
C LEU A 59 1.27 -0.15 -4.90
N ALA A 60 2.49 -0.51 -5.31
CA ALA A 60 2.69 -1.66 -6.19
C ALA A 60 2.25 -2.95 -5.50
N PHE A 61 2.56 -3.07 -4.21
CA PHE A 61 2.16 -4.23 -3.43
C PHE A 61 0.63 -4.36 -3.38
N VAL A 62 -0.05 -3.26 -3.05
CA VAL A 62 -1.51 -3.26 -2.98
C VAL A 62 -2.12 -3.57 -4.34
N ALA A 63 -1.56 -3.00 -5.40
CA ALA A 63 -2.08 -3.24 -6.74
C ALA A 63 -1.97 -4.71 -7.12
N GLU A 64 -0.88 -5.36 -6.74
CA GLU A 64 -0.71 -6.77 -7.04
C GLU A 64 -1.74 -7.63 -6.29
N ILE A 65 -1.95 -7.34 -5.01
CA ILE A 65 -2.95 -8.06 -4.23
C ILE A 65 -4.34 -7.86 -4.81
N TYR A 66 -4.67 -6.66 -5.20
CA TYR A 66 -5.97 -6.36 -5.79
C TYR A 66 -6.19 -7.19 -7.05
N ARG A 67 -5.19 -7.24 -7.91
CA ARG A 67 -5.32 -8.00 -9.15
C ARG A 67 -5.53 -9.47 -8.91
N GLU A 68 -4.88 -10.01 -7.88
CA GLU A 68 -4.90 -11.45 -7.66
C GLU A 68 -6.12 -11.93 -6.89
N GLU A 69 -6.64 -11.10 -5.99
CA GLU A 69 -7.64 -11.59 -5.06
C GLU A 69 -8.98 -10.87 -5.14
N SER A 70 -8.97 -9.57 -5.29
CA SER A 70 -10.22 -8.81 -5.24
C SER A 70 -10.84 -8.62 -6.59
N PHE A 71 -10.07 -8.78 -7.63
CA PHE A 71 -10.51 -8.45 -8.97
C PHE A 71 -11.75 -9.23 -9.40
N VAL A 72 -11.77 -10.51 -9.12
CA VAL A 72 -12.86 -11.36 -9.58
C VAL A 72 -14.20 -10.90 -8.99
N ALA A 73 -14.22 -10.68 -7.68
CA ALA A 73 -15.44 -10.27 -7.02
C ALA A 73 -15.89 -8.89 -7.47
N VAL A 74 -14.96 -7.96 -7.55
CA VAL A 74 -15.27 -6.60 -7.99
C VAL A 74 -15.69 -6.59 -9.45
N GLY A 75 -15.03 -7.41 -10.27
CA GLY A 75 -15.34 -7.46 -11.68
C GLY A 75 -16.77 -7.84 -11.97
N LYS A 76 -17.34 -8.70 -11.17
CA LYS A 76 -18.72 -9.09 -11.39
C LYS A 76 -19.70 -8.00 -11.05
N ALA A 77 -19.43 -7.27 -9.98
CA ALA A 77 -20.34 -6.23 -9.53
C ALA A 77 -20.01 -4.88 -10.14
N GLY A 78 -18.79 -4.70 -10.57
CA GLY A 78 -18.30 -3.40 -10.93
C GLY A 78 -18.21 -3.08 -12.39
N HIS A 79 -18.53 -4.02 -13.26
CA HIS A 79 -18.34 -3.74 -14.67
C HIS A 79 -19.17 -2.57 -15.16
N ASP A 80 -20.28 -2.31 -14.50
CA ASP A 80 -21.12 -1.19 -14.85
C ASP A 80 -20.45 0.14 -14.57
N GLN A 81 -19.74 0.18 -13.46
CA GLN A 81 -19.11 1.41 -13.04
C GLN A 81 -17.94 1.77 -13.92
N THR A 82 -17.30 0.80 -14.50
CA THR A 82 -16.15 1.10 -15.34
C THR A 82 -16.53 1.94 -16.54
N ALA A 83 -17.79 1.94 -16.89
CA ALA A 83 -18.25 2.77 -17.97
C ALA A 83 -18.20 4.24 -17.63
N ALA A 84 -18.14 4.56 -16.38
CA ALA A 84 -18.14 5.95 -15.96
C ALA A 84 -16.82 6.64 -16.28
#